data_bc3ce0053517e1d29fef8107b8572491
#
_entry.id   bc3ce0053517e1d29fef8107b8572491
#
_cell.length_a   1.000
_cell.length_b   1.000
_cell.length_c   1.000
_cell.angle_alpha   90.00
_cell.angle_beta   90.00
_cell.angle_gamma   90.00
#
_symmetry.space_group_name_H-M   'P 1'
#
loop_
_entity.id
_entity.type
_entity.pdbx_description
1 polymer ?
#
loop_
_entity_poly.entity_id
_entity_poly.type
_entity_poly.pdbx_seq_one_letter_code
_entity_poly.pdbx_strand_id
1 'polypeptide(L)'
;MTRRPTRALFVTDSDSYVKWGAALAGAVPEGWAVRLVVTRSNAEPSPRQLAEALDGSRFTPDDVDSVGIKELRGLLREWAPDVLVTAARGHTVQAVITLVSNTPDRPVIVSGMAGISIPVLPFGLGFRRAVDVFVVHSRRELREFEATSAKIGIPHTYELATVPFLDTAPFLTASRGRPRMGSGSPARDRIVFAAQAMVPAGRQDRMTLVRRLADAARAHPRLLVVIKVRARSGEPQTHPEQYSYEDLLARLATSDEGVPANLVIENGSMTSQLERAVGLVTVSSTSVLEAVAREVPCLVLSDFGVGAEQINLVFQHSGLLGTTRDLIDARFHHPDAAWLADNYFHDPSENTWIARIESLLELRGSTGLPSYSEMSRSWLNRMRLLFYRHVAFAPERGTQRDLFERPVLAIAHWINRRRWEALHLVRRVGN
;
A
#
# COMPACT_ATOMS: atom_id res chain seq x y z
N MET A 1 11.13 29.12 -27.51
CA MET A 1 11.64 27.75 -27.27
C MET A 1 10.63 27.03 -26.41
N THR A 2 9.93 26.05 -26.93
CA THR A 2 9.01 25.21 -26.15
C THR A 2 9.84 24.41 -25.14
N ARG A 3 9.62 24.67 -23.86
CA ARG A 3 10.26 23.93 -22.75
C ARG A 3 9.88 22.44 -22.91
N ARG A 4 10.86 21.52 -22.85
CA ARG A 4 10.56 20.08 -22.89
C ARG A 4 9.60 19.71 -21.74
N PRO A 5 8.72 18.72 -21.93
CA PRO A 5 7.84 18.28 -20.86
C PRO A 5 8.63 17.78 -19.64
N THR A 6 8.12 18.05 -18.44
CA THR A 6 8.65 17.48 -17.20
C THR A 6 8.56 15.95 -17.25
N ARG A 7 9.65 15.26 -16.96
CA ARG A 7 9.75 13.79 -17.00
C ARG A 7 9.62 13.23 -15.61
N ALA A 8 8.60 12.42 -15.35
CA ALA A 8 8.37 11.76 -14.07
C ALA A 8 8.49 10.23 -14.20
N LEU A 9 9.47 9.63 -13.52
CA LEU A 9 9.68 8.19 -13.46
C LEU A 9 9.10 7.64 -12.16
N PHE A 10 8.14 6.73 -12.28
CA PHE A 10 7.56 6.00 -11.17
C PHE A 10 8.19 4.61 -11.08
N VAL A 11 8.85 4.31 -9.96
CA VAL A 11 9.47 3.01 -9.70
C VAL A 11 8.68 2.30 -8.62
N THR A 12 8.15 1.13 -8.97
CA THR A 12 7.29 0.30 -8.12
C THR A 12 7.92 -1.07 -7.84
N ASP A 13 7.38 -1.87 -6.92
CA ASP A 13 7.97 -3.18 -6.58
C ASP A 13 6.99 -4.28 -6.18
N SER A 14 5.73 -3.97 -6.02
CA SER A 14 4.69 -4.93 -5.61
C SER A 14 3.30 -4.45 -6.03
N ASP A 15 2.32 -5.35 -6.04
CA ASP A 15 0.95 -5.09 -6.46
C ASP A 15 0.35 -3.81 -5.85
N SER A 16 0.45 -3.65 -4.53
CA SER A 16 -0.07 -2.48 -3.83
C SER A 16 0.62 -1.19 -4.24
N TYR A 17 1.94 -1.26 -4.43
CA TYR A 17 2.71 -0.09 -4.84
C TYR A 17 2.56 0.21 -6.33
N VAL A 18 2.32 -0.81 -7.18
CA VAL A 18 1.91 -0.58 -8.58
C VAL A 18 0.58 0.16 -8.61
N LYS A 19 -0.45 -0.32 -7.88
CA LYS A 19 -1.75 0.36 -7.79
C LYS A 19 -1.61 1.81 -7.35
N TRP A 20 -0.86 2.05 -6.29
CA TRP A 20 -0.63 3.40 -5.75
C TRP A 20 0.18 4.28 -6.71
N GLY A 21 1.27 3.75 -7.28
CA GLY A 21 2.14 4.48 -8.21
C GLY A 21 1.45 4.83 -9.52
N ALA A 22 0.70 3.89 -10.11
CA ALA A 22 -0.07 4.10 -11.33
C ALA A 22 -1.16 5.18 -11.15
N ALA A 23 -1.83 5.14 -10.00
CA ALA A 23 -2.86 6.10 -9.68
C ALA A 23 -2.30 7.51 -9.40
N LEU A 24 -1.17 7.64 -8.67
CA LEU A 24 -0.46 8.92 -8.53
C LEU A 24 0.05 9.45 -9.87
N ALA A 25 0.54 8.55 -10.74
CA ALA A 25 0.96 8.91 -12.09
C ALA A 25 -0.19 9.44 -12.97
N GLY A 26 -1.42 9.02 -12.68
CA GLY A 26 -2.64 9.59 -13.28
C GLY A 26 -3.01 10.97 -12.75
N ALA A 27 -2.52 11.34 -11.57
CA ALA A 27 -2.82 12.61 -10.90
C ALA A 27 -1.78 13.72 -11.14
N VAL A 28 -0.71 13.46 -11.91
CA VAL A 28 0.23 14.51 -12.32
C VAL A 28 -0.34 15.35 -13.46
N PRO A 29 0.15 16.60 -13.67
CA PRO A 29 -0.30 17.46 -14.77
C PRO A 29 -0.20 16.77 -16.15
N GLU A 30 -1.18 16.98 -17.02
CA GLU A 30 -1.26 16.37 -18.35
C GLU A 30 -0.02 16.62 -19.23
N GLY A 31 0.65 17.77 -19.04
CA GLY A 31 1.87 18.13 -19.78
C GLY A 31 3.14 17.35 -19.36
N TRP A 32 3.07 16.47 -18.36
CA TRP A 32 4.22 15.69 -17.92
C TRP A 32 4.36 14.39 -18.75
N ALA A 33 5.61 14.09 -19.13
CA ALA A 33 5.96 12.78 -19.69
C ALA A 33 6.18 11.80 -18.54
N VAL A 34 5.40 10.72 -18.50
CA VAL A 34 5.41 9.77 -17.38
C VAL A 34 5.81 8.39 -17.86
N ARG A 35 6.67 7.73 -17.08
CA ARG A 35 6.97 6.29 -17.19
C ARG A 35 6.72 5.60 -15.86
N LEU A 36 6.18 4.38 -15.92
CA LEU A 36 5.96 3.50 -14.80
C LEU A 36 6.77 2.22 -15.02
N VAL A 37 7.57 1.83 -14.03
CA VAL A 37 8.34 0.60 -14.09
C VAL A 37 8.18 -0.21 -12.79
N VAL A 38 8.32 -1.52 -12.89
CA VAL A 38 8.32 -2.44 -11.75
C VAL A 38 9.71 -3.03 -11.57
N THR A 39 10.20 -3.11 -10.33
CA THR A 39 11.51 -3.73 -10.08
C THR A 39 11.39 -5.25 -10.11
N ARG A 40 12.26 -5.89 -10.86
CA ARG A 40 12.38 -7.36 -10.92
C ARG A 40 12.89 -7.89 -9.59
N SER A 41 11.99 -8.42 -8.78
CA SER A 41 12.24 -8.88 -7.42
C SER A 41 11.35 -10.07 -7.04
N ASN A 42 11.58 -10.64 -5.85
CA ASN A 42 10.72 -11.71 -5.34
C ASN A 42 9.29 -11.25 -4.97
N ALA A 43 9.02 -9.95 -4.98
CA ALA A 43 7.70 -9.39 -4.75
C ALA A 43 7.11 -8.73 -6.01
N GLU A 44 7.78 -8.90 -7.15
CA GLU A 44 7.24 -8.50 -8.45
C GLU A 44 5.87 -9.15 -8.65
N PRO A 45 4.83 -8.36 -8.97
CA PRO A 45 3.50 -8.92 -9.18
C PRO A 45 3.47 -9.90 -10.36
N SER A 46 2.70 -10.97 -10.24
CA SER A 46 2.39 -11.83 -11.38
C SER A 46 1.66 -11.04 -12.48
N PRO A 47 1.64 -11.50 -13.74
CA PRO A 47 0.93 -10.81 -14.81
C PRO A 47 -0.54 -10.51 -14.47
N ARG A 48 -1.23 -11.44 -13.78
CA ARG A 48 -2.59 -11.23 -13.28
C ARG A 48 -2.65 -10.12 -12.24
N GLN A 49 -1.76 -10.15 -11.24
CA GLN A 49 -1.70 -9.12 -10.19
C GLN A 49 -1.35 -7.74 -10.75
N LEU A 50 -0.47 -7.69 -11.76
CA LEU A 50 -0.13 -6.45 -12.46
C LEU A 50 -1.36 -5.87 -13.16
N ALA A 51 -2.09 -6.69 -13.91
CA ALA A 51 -3.32 -6.26 -14.59
C ALA A 51 -4.37 -5.75 -13.59
N GLU A 52 -4.57 -6.46 -12.45
CA GLU A 52 -5.50 -6.03 -11.40
C GLU A 52 -5.06 -4.74 -10.69
N ALA A 53 -3.75 -4.56 -10.49
CA ALA A 53 -3.21 -3.35 -9.86
C ALA A 53 -3.32 -2.11 -10.75
N LEU A 54 -3.31 -2.31 -12.07
CA LEU A 54 -3.46 -1.24 -13.08
C LEU A 54 -4.92 -0.95 -13.44
N ASP A 55 -5.87 -1.78 -12.99
CA ASP A 55 -7.29 -1.60 -13.26
C ASP A 55 -7.78 -0.21 -12.84
N GLY A 56 -8.46 0.48 -13.77
CA GLY A 56 -8.91 1.87 -13.58
C GLY A 56 -7.82 2.94 -13.68
N SER A 57 -6.56 2.58 -13.97
CA SER A 57 -5.48 3.53 -14.25
C SER A 57 -5.36 3.81 -15.76
N ARG A 58 -4.51 4.78 -16.13
CA ARG A 58 -4.19 5.05 -17.54
C ARG A 58 -3.17 4.09 -18.16
N PHE A 59 -2.64 3.13 -17.39
CA PHE A 59 -1.64 2.18 -17.82
C PHE A 59 -2.26 0.81 -18.06
N THR A 60 -1.73 0.10 -19.05
CA THR A 60 -1.94 -1.31 -19.28
C THR A 60 -0.68 -2.10 -18.88
N PRO A 61 -0.73 -3.43 -18.72
CA PRO A 61 0.47 -4.22 -18.47
C PRO A 61 1.60 -4.02 -19.49
N ASP A 62 1.26 -3.72 -20.74
CA ASP A 62 2.23 -3.48 -21.83
C ASP A 62 2.95 -2.13 -21.71
N ASP A 63 2.41 -1.20 -20.92
CA ASP A 63 3.03 0.11 -20.65
C ASP A 63 4.05 0.06 -19.49
N VAL A 64 4.19 -1.10 -18.81
CA VAL A 64 4.97 -1.23 -17.58
C VAL A 64 6.14 -2.20 -17.76
N ASP A 65 7.34 -1.66 -17.83
CA ASP A 65 8.57 -2.46 -17.95
C ASP A 65 8.96 -3.08 -16.60
N SER A 66 9.31 -4.39 -16.60
CA SER A 66 10.00 -5.04 -15.49
C SER A 66 11.51 -4.82 -15.60
N VAL A 67 12.11 -4.11 -14.64
CA VAL A 67 13.50 -3.66 -14.72
C VAL A 67 14.37 -4.22 -13.59
N GLY A 68 15.57 -4.70 -13.95
CA GLY A 68 16.65 -4.96 -13.02
C GLY A 68 17.44 -3.69 -12.70
N ILE A 69 18.41 -3.80 -11.79
CA ILE A 69 19.17 -2.63 -11.33
C ILE A 69 20.01 -1.96 -12.44
N LYS A 70 20.51 -2.74 -13.43
CA LYS A 70 21.30 -2.19 -14.54
C LYS A 70 20.41 -1.44 -15.53
N GLU A 71 19.27 -2.03 -15.86
CA GLU A 71 18.25 -1.44 -16.75
C GLU A 71 17.71 -0.15 -16.14
N LEU A 72 17.40 -0.14 -14.83
CA LEU A 72 16.97 1.08 -14.12
C LEU A 72 18.06 2.17 -14.15
N ARG A 73 19.35 1.81 -13.97
CA ARG A 73 20.46 2.78 -14.10
C ARG A 73 20.57 3.34 -15.51
N GLY A 74 20.39 2.50 -16.53
CA GLY A 74 20.34 2.94 -17.93
C GLY A 74 19.21 3.93 -18.14
N LEU A 75 18.02 3.60 -17.72
CA LEU A 75 16.83 4.44 -17.81
C LEU A 75 17.02 5.79 -17.09
N LEU A 76 17.52 5.79 -15.86
CA LEU A 76 17.78 7.01 -15.10
C LEU A 76 18.79 7.94 -15.83
N ARG A 77 19.80 7.39 -16.48
CA ARG A 77 20.81 8.15 -17.20
C ARG A 77 20.31 8.65 -18.57
N GLU A 78 19.65 7.79 -19.34
CA GLU A 78 19.25 8.06 -20.73
C GLU A 78 17.99 8.89 -20.82
N TRP A 79 16.99 8.55 -19.99
CA TRP A 79 15.74 9.30 -19.96
C TRP A 79 15.83 10.54 -19.08
N ALA A 80 16.75 10.57 -18.12
CA ALA A 80 17.06 11.69 -17.23
C ALA A 80 15.79 12.33 -16.64
N PRO A 81 15.05 11.63 -15.73
CA PRO A 81 13.82 12.15 -15.14
C PRO A 81 14.08 13.41 -14.32
N ASP A 82 13.13 14.34 -14.35
CA ASP A 82 13.12 15.53 -13.49
C ASP A 82 12.55 15.20 -12.11
N VAL A 83 11.63 14.23 -12.06
CA VAL A 83 10.96 13.72 -10.85
C VAL A 83 11.10 12.21 -10.79
N LEU A 84 11.54 11.70 -9.64
CA LEU A 84 11.65 10.27 -9.35
C LEU A 84 10.67 9.93 -8.22
N VAL A 85 9.59 9.25 -8.54
CA VAL A 85 8.63 8.76 -7.56
C VAL A 85 8.96 7.32 -7.18
N THR A 86 9.37 7.11 -5.94
CA THR A 86 9.66 5.77 -5.41
C THR A 86 8.44 5.21 -4.70
N ALA A 87 7.54 4.65 -5.48
CA ALA A 87 6.32 3.98 -5.02
C ALA A 87 6.63 2.51 -4.69
N ALA A 88 7.36 2.27 -3.59
CA ALA A 88 7.93 0.96 -3.29
C ALA A 88 8.12 0.72 -1.79
N ARG A 89 8.40 -0.55 -1.44
CA ARG A 89 8.78 -0.92 -0.07
C ARG A 89 10.11 -0.26 0.32
N GLY A 90 10.30 -0.06 1.62
CA GLY A 90 11.42 0.71 2.16
C GLY A 90 12.82 0.31 1.65
N HIS A 91 13.10 -0.98 1.50
CA HIS A 91 14.37 -1.47 0.94
C HIS A 91 14.58 -1.02 -0.51
N THR A 92 13.52 -1.12 -1.31
CA THR A 92 13.54 -0.69 -2.71
C THR A 92 13.71 0.83 -2.81
N VAL A 93 13.00 1.59 -1.98
CA VAL A 93 13.17 3.06 -1.90
C VAL A 93 14.63 3.42 -1.65
N GLN A 94 15.27 2.82 -0.65
CA GLN A 94 16.69 3.05 -0.34
C GLN A 94 17.61 2.65 -1.50
N ALA A 95 17.40 1.47 -2.09
CA ALA A 95 18.20 1.00 -3.21
C ALA A 95 18.12 1.93 -4.42
N VAL A 96 16.92 2.44 -4.75
CA VAL A 96 16.66 3.31 -5.90
C VAL A 96 17.20 4.72 -5.65
N ILE A 97 16.93 5.34 -4.51
CA ILE A 97 17.39 6.69 -4.18
C ILE A 97 18.93 6.78 -4.26
N THR A 98 19.65 5.75 -3.82
CA THR A 98 21.12 5.76 -3.89
C THR A 98 21.70 5.71 -5.30
N LEU A 99 20.90 5.47 -6.34
CA LEU A 99 21.33 5.56 -7.73
C LEU A 99 21.45 7.01 -8.22
N VAL A 100 20.74 7.94 -7.60
CA VAL A 100 20.63 9.34 -8.04
C VAL A 100 21.06 10.37 -7.00
N SER A 101 21.14 10.01 -5.72
CA SER A 101 21.29 10.95 -4.60
C SER A 101 22.56 11.81 -4.59
N ASN A 102 23.60 11.39 -5.31
CA ASN A 102 24.93 12.03 -5.29
C ASN A 102 25.23 12.87 -6.54
N THR A 103 24.26 13.05 -7.43
CA THR A 103 24.44 13.86 -8.64
C THR A 103 23.96 15.29 -8.38
N PRO A 104 24.67 16.35 -8.83
CA PRO A 104 24.23 17.74 -8.67
C PRO A 104 22.86 17.99 -9.30
N ASP A 105 22.59 17.40 -10.45
CA ASP A 105 21.35 17.52 -11.21
C ASP A 105 20.36 16.38 -10.92
N ARG A 106 20.39 15.85 -9.70
CA ARG A 106 19.47 14.78 -9.31
C ARG A 106 17.99 15.17 -9.48
N PRO A 107 17.12 14.21 -9.75
CA PRO A 107 15.67 14.48 -9.78
C PRO A 107 15.15 14.91 -8.40
N VAL A 108 14.00 15.56 -8.39
CA VAL A 108 13.17 15.68 -7.19
C VAL A 108 12.70 14.27 -6.79
N ILE A 109 12.99 13.87 -5.56
CA ILE A 109 12.70 12.52 -5.06
C ILE A 109 11.41 12.56 -4.24
N VAL A 110 10.41 11.82 -4.69
CA VAL A 110 9.10 11.69 -4.06
C VAL A 110 8.90 10.26 -3.57
N SER A 111 8.31 10.08 -2.41
CA SER A 111 7.87 8.77 -1.91
C SER A 111 6.65 8.94 -1.01
N GLY A 112 6.10 7.83 -0.57
CA GLY A 112 4.97 7.76 0.35
C GLY A 112 4.71 6.31 0.74
N MET A 113 3.56 6.05 1.32
CA MET A 113 3.14 4.71 1.70
C MET A 113 1.82 4.34 1.03
N ALA A 114 1.77 3.18 0.39
CA ALA A 114 0.55 2.67 -0.20
C ALA A 114 -0.44 2.25 0.90
N GLY A 115 -1.67 2.73 0.83
CA GLY A 115 -2.75 2.35 1.74
C GLY A 115 -2.74 3.08 3.08
N ILE A 116 -3.38 2.46 4.07
CA ILE A 116 -3.51 2.99 5.43
C ILE A 116 -2.17 2.92 6.16
N SER A 117 -1.69 4.06 6.67
CA SER A 117 -0.36 4.20 7.28
C SER A 117 -0.40 4.56 8.77
N ILE A 118 -1.54 4.38 9.42
CA ILE A 118 -1.71 4.59 10.87
C ILE A 118 -1.86 3.22 11.57
N PRO A 119 -1.05 2.97 12.60
CA PRO A 119 -0.06 3.84 13.25
C PRO A 119 1.20 4.04 12.42
N VAL A 120 1.79 5.24 12.52
CA VAL A 120 3.03 5.56 11.81
C VAL A 120 4.19 4.73 12.34
N LEU A 121 4.87 4.00 11.45
CA LEU A 121 5.99 3.16 11.81
C LEU A 121 7.33 3.89 11.60
N PRO A 122 8.14 4.13 12.66
CA PRO A 122 9.39 4.89 12.58
C PRO A 122 10.39 4.38 11.53
N PHE A 123 10.44 3.05 11.32
CA PHE A 123 11.35 2.48 10.31
C PHE A 123 10.92 2.83 8.87
N GLY A 124 9.62 3.02 8.62
CA GLY A 124 9.11 3.47 7.32
C GLY A 124 9.64 4.85 6.95
N LEU A 125 9.73 5.76 7.93
CA LEU A 125 10.34 7.07 7.80
C LEU A 125 11.86 6.97 7.58
N GLY A 126 12.54 6.11 8.35
CA GLY A 126 13.98 5.89 8.23
C GLY A 126 14.42 5.42 6.83
N PHE A 127 13.61 4.61 6.15
CA PHE A 127 13.87 4.21 4.76
C PHE A 127 13.70 5.35 3.75
N ARG A 128 12.94 6.37 4.08
CA ARG A 128 12.63 7.52 3.21
C ARG A 128 13.34 8.81 3.61
N ARG A 129 14.38 8.72 4.45
CA ARG A 129 15.14 9.88 4.97
C ARG A 129 15.61 10.85 3.89
N ALA A 130 15.90 10.36 2.67
CA ALA A 130 16.43 11.13 1.58
C ALA A 130 15.38 11.40 0.47
N VAL A 131 14.11 11.58 0.84
CA VAL A 131 13.09 12.06 -0.08
C VAL A 131 12.89 13.57 0.12
N ASP A 132 12.60 14.28 -0.96
CA ASP A 132 12.30 15.70 -0.92
C ASP A 132 10.83 15.96 -0.57
N VAL A 133 9.95 15.04 -0.98
CA VAL A 133 8.50 15.09 -0.74
C VAL A 133 8.01 13.74 -0.25
N PHE A 134 7.42 13.72 0.93
CA PHE A 134 6.76 12.53 1.45
C PHE A 134 5.23 12.73 1.34
N VAL A 135 4.60 11.97 0.45
CA VAL A 135 3.16 12.04 0.21
C VAL A 135 2.41 11.31 1.32
N VAL A 136 1.45 11.99 1.92
CA VAL A 136 0.47 11.46 2.89
C VAL A 136 -0.94 11.66 2.36
N HIS A 137 -1.90 10.85 2.82
CA HIS A 137 -3.22 10.76 2.21
C HIS A 137 -4.37 11.24 3.12
N SER A 138 -4.07 11.75 4.30
CA SER A 138 -5.08 12.32 5.18
C SER A 138 -4.52 13.39 6.10
N ARG A 139 -5.38 14.27 6.58
CA ARG A 139 -5.00 15.28 7.57
C ARG A 139 -4.50 14.63 8.87
N ARG A 140 -5.07 13.50 9.25
CA ARG A 140 -4.60 12.72 10.39
C ARG A 140 -3.21 12.14 10.14
N GLU A 141 -2.95 11.55 8.98
CA GLU A 141 -1.61 11.09 8.64
C GLU A 141 -0.60 12.23 8.71
N LEU A 142 -0.91 13.40 8.13
CA LEU A 142 -0.02 14.57 8.16
C LEU A 142 0.43 14.85 9.60
N ARG A 143 -0.52 15.01 10.53
CA ARG A 143 -0.20 15.31 11.95
C ARG A 143 0.57 14.19 12.63
N GLU A 144 0.19 12.92 12.44
CA GLU A 144 0.84 11.79 13.10
C GLU A 144 2.24 11.53 12.54
N PHE A 145 2.45 11.74 11.23
CA PHE A 145 3.77 11.63 10.60
C PHE A 145 4.71 12.75 11.04
N GLU A 146 4.25 14.00 11.12
CA GLU A 146 5.01 15.14 11.66
C GLU A 146 5.42 14.88 13.12
N ALA A 147 4.48 14.49 13.97
CA ALA A 147 4.75 14.19 15.38
C ALA A 147 5.75 13.04 15.53
N THR A 148 5.63 11.98 14.73
CA THR A 148 6.56 10.85 14.77
C THR A 148 7.94 11.24 14.27
N SER A 149 8.04 12.02 13.20
CA SER A 149 9.30 12.56 12.68
C SER A 149 10.04 13.41 13.69
N ALA A 150 9.34 14.32 14.36
CA ALA A 150 9.90 15.16 15.41
C ALA A 150 10.44 14.29 16.58
N LYS A 151 9.67 13.28 17.01
CA LYS A 151 10.05 12.36 18.10
C LYS A 151 11.31 11.55 17.79
N ILE A 152 11.51 11.13 16.52
CA ILE A 152 12.66 10.29 16.14
C ILE A 152 13.82 11.10 15.54
N GLY A 153 13.68 12.42 15.40
CA GLY A 153 14.70 13.31 14.85
C GLY A 153 15.01 13.05 13.35
N ILE A 154 14.01 12.64 12.56
CA ILE A 154 14.14 12.44 11.12
C ILE A 154 13.16 13.39 10.44
N PRO A 155 13.59 14.61 10.08
CA PRO A 155 12.71 15.57 9.43
C PRO A 155 12.33 15.10 8.01
N HIS A 156 11.08 15.33 7.64
CA HIS A 156 10.54 15.15 6.30
C HIS A 156 9.66 16.35 5.93
N THR A 157 9.54 16.60 4.63
CA THR A 157 8.50 17.49 4.10
C THR A 157 7.32 16.62 3.70
N TYR A 158 6.22 16.73 4.44
CA TYR A 158 4.99 16.01 4.18
C TYR A 158 4.05 16.87 3.34
N GLU A 159 3.50 16.25 2.29
CA GLU A 159 2.56 16.92 1.39
C GLU A 159 1.31 16.07 1.21
N LEU A 160 0.17 16.74 1.23
CA LEU A 160 -1.12 16.09 1.15
C LEU A 160 -1.47 15.75 -0.30
N ALA A 161 -1.98 14.53 -0.49
CA ALA A 161 -2.61 14.09 -1.73
C ALA A 161 -3.83 13.25 -1.39
N THR A 162 -4.95 13.42 -2.08
CA THR A 162 -6.07 12.47 -2.02
C THR A 162 -5.58 11.07 -2.36
N VAL A 163 -6.21 10.04 -1.81
CA VAL A 163 -5.87 8.65 -2.19
C VAL A 163 -6.19 8.47 -3.67
N PRO A 164 -5.18 8.29 -4.54
CA PRO A 164 -5.34 8.55 -5.96
C PRO A 164 -6.19 7.50 -6.70
N PHE A 165 -6.44 6.34 -6.11
CA PHE A 165 -7.31 5.29 -6.65
C PHE A 165 -8.74 5.33 -6.09
N LEU A 166 -9.10 6.36 -5.31
CA LEU A 166 -10.46 6.58 -4.84
C LEU A 166 -11.12 7.63 -5.72
N ASP A 167 -12.27 7.29 -6.28
CA ASP A 167 -13.16 8.31 -6.83
C ASP A 167 -13.88 9.01 -5.66
N THR A 168 -13.37 10.17 -5.27
CA THR A 168 -13.93 10.97 -4.19
C THR A 168 -15.02 11.93 -4.66
N ALA A 169 -15.26 12.05 -5.97
CA ALA A 169 -16.27 12.95 -6.54
C ALA A 169 -17.68 12.76 -5.95
N PRO A 170 -18.17 11.54 -5.65
CA PRO A 170 -19.46 11.38 -5.01
C PRO A 170 -19.56 12.04 -3.63
N PHE A 171 -18.47 12.06 -2.85
CA PHE A 171 -18.46 12.66 -1.51
C PHE A 171 -18.48 14.17 -1.53
N LEU A 172 -17.81 14.78 -2.51
CA LEU A 172 -17.77 16.23 -2.68
C LEU A 172 -19.11 16.78 -3.19
N THR A 173 -19.89 15.96 -3.88
CA THR A 173 -21.23 16.31 -4.39
C THR A 173 -22.37 15.93 -3.44
N ALA A 174 -22.16 15.01 -2.49
CA ALA A 174 -23.18 14.54 -1.53
C ALA A 174 -23.66 15.63 -0.58
N SER A 175 -22.95 16.76 -0.42
CA SER A 175 -23.47 18.00 0.17
C SER A 175 -24.61 18.64 -0.67
N ARG A 176 -24.91 18.14 -1.88
CA ARG A 176 -25.91 18.63 -2.83
C ARG A 176 -27.01 17.64 -3.20
N GLY A 177 -27.24 16.60 -2.44
CA GLY A 177 -28.32 15.64 -2.68
C GLY A 177 -27.81 14.25 -3.13
N ARG A 178 -28.40 13.22 -2.54
CA ARG A 178 -28.07 11.82 -2.83
C ARG A 178 -28.08 11.52 -4.33
N PRO A 179 -27.00 10.94 -4.90
CA PRO A 179 -27.07 10.38 -6.23
C PRO A 179 -28.07 9.22 -6.23
N ARG A 180 -29.09 9.28 -7.09
CA ARG A 180 -29.93 8.13 -7.38
C ARG A 180 -29.06 7.07 -8.08
N MET A 181 -28.96 5.88 -7.51
CA MET A 181 -28.43 4.72 -8.20
C MET A 181 -29.15 4.59 -9.56
N GLY A 182 -28.37 4.59 -10.65
CA GLY A 182 -28.89 4.40 -11.98
C GLY A 182 -29.60 3.05 -12.12
N SER A 183 -30.67 2.99 -12.89
CA SER A 183 -31.52 1.83 -13.16
C SER A 183 -30.82 0.69 -13.94
N GLY A 184 -29.55 0.39 -13.65
CA GLY A 184 -28.75 -0.65 -14.29
C GLY A 184 -27.65 -1.25 -13.43
N SER A 185 -27.56 -0.85 -12.14
CA SER A 185 -26.57 -1.45 -11.22
C SER A 185 -26.89 -2.92 -10.96
N PRO A 186 -25.90 -3.83 -10.92
CA PRO A 186 -26.13 -5.22 -10.59
C PRO A 186 -26.75 -5.35 -9.20
N ALA A 187 -27.63 -6.34 -9.00
CA ALA A 187 -28.21 -6.61 -7.69
C ALA A 187 -27.09 -6.91 -6.70
N ARG A 188 -27.12 -6.27 -5.54
CA ARG A 188 -26.20 -6.57 -4.43
C ARG A 188 -26.61 -7.89 -3.80
N ASP A 189 -25.75 -8.89 -3.89
CA ASP A 189 -26.04 -10.29 -3.54
C ASP A 189 -24.98 -10.95 -2.66
N ARG A 190 -23.98 -10.17 -2.17
CA ARG A 190 -22.87 -10.75 -1.42
C ARG A 190 -22.40 -9.92 -0.25
N ILE A 191 -21.89 -10.62 0.77
CA ILE A 191 -21.04 -10.06 1.83
C ILE A 191 -19.59 -10.34 1.44
N VAL A 192 -18.75 -9.31 1.39
CA VAL A 192 -17.34 -9.46 0.99
C VAL A 192 -16.44 -9.32 2.21
N PHE A 193 -15.77 -10.38 2.61
CA PHE A 193 -14.69 -10.32 3.59
C PHE A 193 -13.35 -10.10 2.90
N ALA A 194 -12.76 -8.92 3.09
CA ALA A 194 -11.42 -8.59 2.56
C ALA A 194 -10.33 -9.20 3.46
N ALA A 195 -9.80 -10.34 3.04
CA ALA A 195 -8.76 -11.07 3.76
C ALA A 195 -7.41 -10.32 3.74
N GLN A 196 -6.65 -10.47 4.82
CA GLN A 196 -5.33 -9.88 4.99
C GLN A 196 -4.33 -10.93 5.46
N ALA A 197 -3.07 -10.83 4.97
CA ALA A 197 -2.01 -11.76 5.32
C ALA A 197 -1.57 -11.64 6.79
N MET A 198 -1.57 -10.41 7.35
CA MET A 198 -1.00 -10.11 8.65
C MET A 198 -2.00 -10.20 9.81
N VAL A 199 -3.30 -9.95 9.57
CA VAL A 199 -4.31 -9.82 10.62
C VAL A 199 -5.60 -10.55 10.27
N PRO A 200 -6.19 -11.25 11.24
CA PRO A 200 -5.60 -11.62 12.52
C PRO A 200 -4.41 -12.55 12.31
N ALA A 201 -3.36 -12.44 13.14
CA ALA A 201 -2.12 -13.19 12.94
C ALA A 201 -2.24 -14.65 13.40
N GLY A 202 -2.99 -14.90 14.47
CA GLY A 202 -3.11 -16.20 15.12
C GLY A 202 -3.97 -17.19 14.32
N ARG A 203 -3.52 -18.47 14.26
CA ARG A 203 -4.31 -19.53 13.59
C ARG A 203 -5.68 -19.70 14.22
N GLN A 204 -5.77 -19.60 15.56
CA GLN A 204 -7.02 -19.77 16.28
C GLN A 204 -8.01 -18.64 15.96
N ASP A 205 -7.52 -17.39 15.92
CA ASP A 205 -8.33 -16.22 15.56
C ASP A 205 -8.84 -16.31 14.12
N ARG A 206 -7.98 -16.73 13.17
CA ARG A 206 -8.38 -16.97 11.79
C ARG A 206 -9.43 -18.08 11.67
N MET A 207 -9.27 -19.18 12.42
CA MET A 207 -10.24 -20.26 12.42
C MET A 207 -11.57 -19.77 13.03
N THR A 208 -11.53 -18.97 14.10
CA THR A 208 -12.73 -18.34 14.68
C THR A 208 -13.40 -17.47 13.62
N LEU A 209 -12.65 -16.64 12.91
CA LEU A 209 -13.18 -15.78 11.85
C LEU A 209 -13.83 -16.60 10.73
N VAL A 210 -13.19 -17.68 10.27
CA VAL A 210 -13.76 -18.58 9.23
C VAL A 210 -15.09 -19.19 9.71
N ARG A 211 -15.18 -19.62 10.98
CA ARG A 211 -16.44 -20.13 11.54
C ARG A 211 -17.52 -19.05 11.57
N ARG A 212 -17.18 -17.81 11.95
CA ARG A 212 -18.15 -16.69 11.97
C ARG A 212 -18.63 -16.31 10.56
N LEU A 213 -17.76 -16.41 9.55
CA LEU A 213 -18.15 -16.25 8.14
C LEU A 213 -19.09 -17.37 7.71
N ALA A 214 -18.84 -18.61 8.16
CA ALA A 214 -19.75 -19.73 7.90
C ALA A 214 -21.10 -19.54 8.61
N ASP A 215 -21.11 -19.03 9.83
CA ASP A 215 -22.36 -18.70 10.56
C ASP A 215 -23.15 -17.61 9.84
N ALA A 216 -22.49 -16.57 9.34
CA ALA A 216 -23.11 -15.53 8.53
C ALA A 216 -23.70 -16.11 7.22
N ALA A 217 -22.99 -17.02 6.56
CA ALA A 217 -23.47 -17.70 5.36
C ALA A 217 -24.72 -18.54 5.63
N ARG A 218 -24.77 -19.25 6.77
CA ARG A 218 -25.96 -20.02 7.20
C ARG A 218 -27.14 -19.10 7.53
N ALA A 219 -26.88 -17.97 8.19
CA ALA A 219 -27.93 -17.00 8.56
C ALA A 219 -28.52 -16.30 7.32
N HIS A 220 -27.74 -16.18 6.24
CA HIS A 220 -28.14 -15.47 5.02
C HIS A 220 -28.03 -16.36 3.76
N PRO A 221 -28.85 -17.41 3.61
CA PRO A 221 -28.72 -18.38 2.52
C PRO A 221 -28.94 -17.81 1.11
N ARG A 222 -29.49 -16.59 1.01
CA ARG A 222 -29.66 -15.87 -0.28
C ARG A 222 -28.44 -14.99 -0.65
N LEU A 223 -27.51 -14.78 0.28
CA LEU A 223 -26.31 -14.00 0.04
C LEU A 223 -25.12 -14.93 -0.12
N LEU A 224 -24.23 -14.59 -1.04
CA LEU A 224 -22.90 -15.19 -1.13
C LEU A 224 -22.01 -14.54 -0.08
N VAL A 225 -21.32 -15.33 0.73
CA VAL A 225 -20.26 -14.83 1.62
C VAL A 225 -18.92 -15.13 0.96
N VAL A 226 -18.23 -14.08 0.53
CA VAL A 226 -16.99 -14.17 -0.24
C VAL A 226 -15.81 -13.86 0.66
N ILE A 227 -14.89 -14.80 0.81
CA ILE A 227 -13.55 -14.55 1.35
C ILE A 227 -12.69 -14.08 0.17
N LYS A 228 -12.51 -12.76 0.04
CA LYS A 228 -11.71 -12.17 -1.03
C LYS A 228 -10.22 -12.20 -0.63
N VAL A 229 -9.45 -13.07 -1.27
CA VAL A 229 -7.99 -13.18 -1.10
C VAL A 229 -7.25 -12.35 -2.16
N ARG A 230 -6.00 -11.94 -1.86
CA ARG A 230 -5.18 -11.12 -2.76
C ARG A 230 -4.39 -11.94 -3.77
N ALA A 231 -3.90 -13.10 -3.33
CA ALA A 231 -3.06 -13.98 -4.13
C ALA A 231 -3.61 -15.40 -4.09
N ARG A 232 -3.40 -16.14 -5.17
CA ARG A 232 -3.61 -17.59 -5.20
C ARG A 232 -2.44 -18.29 -4.54
N SER A 233 -2.64 -19.53 -4.15
CA SER A 233 -1.54 -20.37 -3.65
C SER A 233 -0.39 -20.39 -4.67
N GLY A 234 0.83 -20.06 -4.20
CA GLY A 234 2.05 -20.01 -5.04
C GLY A 234 2.32 -18.67 -5.74
N GLU A 235 1.42 -17.70 -5.71
CA GLU A 235 1.71 -16.36 -6.23
C GLU A 235 2.54 -15.52 -5.25
N PRO A 236 3.40 -14.59 -5.75
CA PRO A 236 4.12 -13.65 -4.92
C PRO A 236 3.18 -12.79 -4.06
N GLN A 237 3.56 -12.57 -2.82
CA GLN A 237 2.83 -11.70 -1.89
C GLN A 237 3.79 -10.73 -1.20
N THR A 238 3.33 -9.49 -0.99
CA THR A 238 4.08 -8.50 -0.20
C THR A 238 4.34 -8.99 1.23
N HIS A 239 3.38 -9.72 1.79
CA HIS A 239 3.45 -10.37 3.09
C HIS A 239 2.96 -11.81 2.94
N PRO A 240 3.83 -12.82 3.16
CA PRO A 240 3.42 -14.22 3.08
C PRO A 240 2.38 -14.53 4.15
N GLU A 241 1.32 -15.21 3.74
CA GLU A 241 0.27 -15.66 4.63
C GLU A 241 0.70 -16.94 5.36
N GLN A 242 0.71 -16.89 6.69
CA GLN A 242 1.15 -18.05 7.50
C GLN A 242 0.09 -19.15 7.54
N TYR A 243 -1.18 -18.77 7.52
CA TYR A 243 -2.34 -19.67 7.56
C TYR A 243 -3.31 -19.23 6.48
N SER A 244 -3.34 -19.96 5.36
CA SER A 244 -4.21 -19.62 4.23
C SER A 244 -5.69 -19.86 4.56
N TYR A 245 -6.56 -19.06 4.00
CA TYR A 245 -8.01 -19.26 4.15
C TYR A 245 -8.48 -20.52 3.43
N GLU A 246 -7.80 -20.95 2.38
CA GLU A 246 -8.03 -22.22 1.69
C GLU A 246 -7.84 -23.41 2.66
N ASP A 247 -6.70 -23.46 3.37
CA ASP A 247 -6.39 -24.53 4.34
C ASP A 247 -7.35 -24.51 5.53
N LEU A 248 -7.76 -23.32 5.98
CA LEU A 248 -8.69 -23.19 7.09
C LEU A 248 -10.11 -23.64 6.71
N LEU A 249 -10.57 -23.33 5.49
CA LEU A 249 -11.85 -23.84 4.96
C LEU A 249 -11.81 -25.34 4.74
N ALA A 250 -10.71 -25.89 4.21
CA ALA A 250 -10.56 -27.35 4.06
C ALA A 250 -10.66 -28.06 5.42
N ARG A 251 -10.10 -27.49 6.49
CA ARG A 251 -10.25 -28.04 7.86
C ARG A 251 -11.66 -27.91 8.40
N LEU A 252 -12.36 -26.81 8.12
CA LEU A 252 -13.77 -26.66 8.50
C LEU A 252 -14.65 -27.67 7.77
N ALA A 253 -14.35 -27.95 6.49
CA ALA A 253 -15.07 -28.96 5.68
C ALA A 253 -14.97 -30.38 6.25
N THR A 254 -13.87 -30.72 6.94
CA THR A 254 -13.66 -32.03 7.58
C THR A 254 -14.20 -32.10 9.02
N SER A 255 -14.72 -31.00 9.56
CA SER A 255 -15.35 -30.98 10.88
C SER A 255 -16.87 -31.24 10.80
N ASP A 256 -17.49 -31.53 11.94
CA ASP A 256 -18.94 -31.73 12.05
C ASP A 256 -19.74 -30.47 11.66
N GLU A 257 -19.11 -29.27 11.71
CA GLU A 257 -19.74 -27.99 11.36
C GLU A 257 -19.96 -27.85 9.85
N GLY A 258 -19.07 -28.42 9.01
CA GLY A 258 -19.09 -28.32 7.55
C GLY A 258 -18.97 -26.88 7.02
N VAL A 259 -18.84 -26.75 5.71
CA VAL A 259 -18.79 -25.45 5.01
C VAL A 259 -20.11 -25.22 4.27
N PRO A 260 -20.81 -24.10 4.51
CA PRO A 260 -22.02 -23.74 3.76
C PRO A 260 -21.70 -23.54 2.26
N ALA A 261 -22.62 -23.96 1.38
CA ALA A 261 -22.43 -23.86 -0.08
C ALA A 261 -22.28 -22.40 -0.59
N ASN A 262 -22.79 -21.44 0.16
CA ASN A 262 -22.71 -20.00 -0.14
C ASN A 262 -21.51 -19.30 0.55
N LEU A 263 -20.55 -20.03 1.15
CA LEU A 263 -19.27 -19.51 1.60
C LEU A 263 -18.18 -19.92 0.61
N VAL A 264 -17.60 -18.95 -0.07
CA VAL A 264 -16.63 -19.19 -1.15
C VAL A 264 -15.36 -18.34 -1.00
N ILE A 265 -14.26 -18.80 -1.61
CA ILE A 265 -13.05 -17.99 -1.77
C ILE A 265 -13.01 -17.47 -3.19
N GLU A 266 -12.82 -16.16 -3.34
CA GLU A 266 -12.62 -15.52 -4.64
C GLU A 266 -11.37 -14.63 -4.63
N ASN A 267 -10.80 -14.46 -5.80
CA ASN A 267 -9.75 -13.49 -6.11
C ASN A 267 -10.27 -12.49 -7.16
N GLY A 268 -9.42 -11.68 -7.74
CA GLY A 268 -9.81 -10.67 -8.73
C GLY A 268 -9.87 -9.26 -8.15
N SER A 269 -10.39 -8.29 -8.92
CA SER A 269 -10.39 -6.90 -8.50
C SER A 269 -11.37 -6.65 -7.34
N MET A 270 -10.99 -5.78 -6.41
CA MET A 270 -11.89 -5.37 -5.31
C MET A 270 -13.10 -4.60 -5.86
N THR A 271 -12.91 -3.83 -6.91
CA THR A 271 -13.98 -3.08 -7.58
C THR A 271 -15.13 -3.98 -7.98
N SER A 272 -14.86 -5.09 -8.68
CA SER A 272 -15.91 -6.04 -9.12
C SER A 272 -16.65 -6.70 -7.95
N GLN A 273 -15.97 -6.91 -6.83
CA GLN A 273 -16.59 -7.44 -5.62
C GLN A 273 -17.51 -6.41 -4.97
N LEU A 274 -17.05 -5.16 -4.88
CA LEU A 274 -17.79 -4.08 -4.23
C LEU A 274 -19.05 -3.66 -5.00
N GLU A 275 -19.07 -3.76 -6.31
CA GLU A 275 -20.26 -3.47 -7.14
C GLU A 275 -21.47 -4.33 -6.73
N ARG A 276 -21.23 -5.53 -6.27
CA ARG A 276 -22.27 -6.50 -5.86
C ARG A 276 -22.37 -6.65 -4.34
N ALA A 277 -21.57 -5.92 -3.55
CA ALA A 277 -21.55 -6.09 -2.11
C ALA A 277 -22.74 -5.41 -1.41
N VAL A 278 -23.43 -6.13 -0.54
CA VAL A 278 -24.34 -5.56 0.46
C VAL A 278 -23.56 -4.95 1.63
N GLY A 279 -22.34 -5.44 1.89
CA GLY A 279 -21.43 -4.92 2.89
C GLY A 279 -20.01 -5.48 2.73
N LEU A 280 -19.03 -4.67 3.12
CA LEU A 280 -17.62 -5.08 3.22
C LEU A 280 -17.27 -5.35 4.67
N VAL A 281 -16.61 -6.48 4.92
CA VAL A 281 -16.10 -6.88 6.24
C VAL A 281 -14.59 -7.01 6.19
N THR A 282 -13.88 -6.54 7.21
CA THR A 282 -12.44 -6.75 7.34
C THR A 282 -11.95 -6.55 8.77
N VAL A 283 -10.69 -6.85 9.04
CA VAL A 283 -10.01 -6.45 10.29
C VAL A 283 -9.29 -5.10 10.10
N SER A 284 -8.61 -4.89 8.94
CA SER A 284 -7.81 -3.66 8.72
C SER A 284 -7.49 -3.39 7.24
N SER A 285 -8.30 -3.80 6.30
CA SER A 285 -7.97 -3.62 4.89
C SER A 285 -8.19 -2.18 4.39
N THR A 286 -7.28 -1.70 3.55
CA THR A 286 -7.47 -0.45 2.77
C THR A 286 -8.70 -0.49 1.86
N SER A 287 -9.23 -1.68 1.54
CA SER A 287 -10.47 -1.84 0.78
C SER A 287 -11.70 -1.20 1.45
N VAL A 288 -11.64 -0.90 2.75
CA VAL A 288 -12.66 -0.07 3.43
C VAL A 288 -12.78 1.29 2.74
N LEU A 289 -11.67 1.91 2.37
CA LEU A 289 -11.69 3.20 1.68
C LEU A 289 -12.34 3.08 0.29
N GLU A 290 -12.07 1.99 -0.45
CA GLU A 290 -12.69 1.71 -1.74
C GLU A 290 -14.20 1.46 -1.61
N ALA A 291 -14.61 0.76 -0.54
CA ALA A 291 -16.02 0.51 -0.24
C ALA A 291 -16.75 1.81 0.14
N VAL A 292 -16.16 2.60 1.03
CA VAL A 292 -16.69 3.91 1.43
C VAL A 292 -16.85 4.81 0.21
N ALA A 293 -15.84 4.91 -0.67
CA ALA A 293 -15.93 5.70 -1.90
C ALA A 293 -17.07 5.27 -2.84
N ARG A 294 -17.54 4.03 -2.73
CA ARG A 294 -18.68 3.46 -3.50
C ARG A 294 -19.99 3.39 -2.72
N GLU A 295 -20.06 4.07 -1.58
CA GLU A 295 -21.21 4.02 -0.68
C GLU A 295 -21.62 2.57 -0.30
N VAL A 296 -20.65 1.64 -0.22
CA VAL A 296 -20.84 0.31 0.32
C VAL A 296 -20.62 0.36 1.83
N PRO A 297 -21.61 -0.03 2.65
CA PRO A 297 -21.44 -0.01 4.10
C PRO A 297 -20.41 -1.05 4.54
N CYS A 298 -19.71 -0.77 5.64
CA CYS A 298 -18.58 -1.54 6.11
C CYS A 298 -18.75 -2.05 7.54
N LEU A 299 -18.02 -3.11 7.86
CA LEU A 299 -17.84 -3.61 9.21
C LEU A 299 -16.35 -3.91 9.44
N VAL A 300 -15.74 -3.19 10.37
CA VAL A 300 -14.37 -3.44 10.81
C VAL A 300 -14.41 -4.22 12.11
N LEU A 301 -13.95 -5.48 12.06
CA LEU A 301 -14.05 -6.39 13.19
C LEU A 301 -13.12 -6.00 14.33
N SER A 302 -13.68 -5.81 15.51
CA SER A 302 -12.99 -5.46 16.75
C SER A 302 -12.75 -6.64 17.70
N ASP A 303 -13.32 -7.83 17.41
CA ASP A 303 -13.18 -9.03 18.24
C ASP A 303 -11.74 -9.46 18.48
N PHE A 304 -10.84 -9.14 17.54
CA PHE A 304 -9.42 -9.47 17.63
C PHE A 304 -8.59 -8.33 18.24
N GLY A 305 -9.26 -7.32 18.81
CA GLY A 305 -8.67 -6.11 19.36
C GLY A 305 -8.67 -4.92 18.40
N VAL A 306 -8.52 -3.72 18.99
CA VAL A 306 -8.33 -2.46 18.26
C VAL A 306 -7.00 -1.87 18.71
N GLY A 307 -6.02 -1.87 17.82
CA GLY A 307 -4.67 -1.50 18.20
C GLY A 307 -3.65 -1.57 17.07
N ALA A 308 -2.41 -1.24 17.40
CA ALA A 308 -1.30 -1.28 16.45
C ALA A 308 -1.01 -2.71 15.93
N GLU A 309 -1.28 -3.74 16.74
CA GLU A 309 -1.09 -5.15 16.35
C GLU A 309 -2.08 -5.58 15.26
N GLN A 310 -3.31 -5.06 15.33
CA GLN A 310 -4.35 -5.32 14.33
C GLN A 310 -4.31 -4.32 13.18
N ILE A 311 -3.43 -3.33 13.23
CA ILE A 311 -3.25 -2.28 12.19
C ILE A 311 -4.55 -1.51 11.92
N ASN A 312 -5.48 -1.46 12.87
CA ASN A 312 -6.83 -0.91 12.71
C ASN A 312 -7.12 0.35 13.53
N LEU A 313 -6.10 0.97 14.13
CA LEU A 313 -6.23 2.21 14.90
C LEU A 313 -6.87 3.36 14.10
N VAL A 314 -6.67 3.39 12.80
CA VAL A 314 -7.28 4.40 11.92
C VAL A 314 -8.78 4.42 12.00
N PHE A 315 -9.42 3.26 12.27
CA PHE A 315 -10.88 3.13 12.33
C PHE A 315 -11.48 3.48 13.70
N GLN A 316 -10.68 3.88 14.69
CA GLN A 316 -11.23 4.45 15.91
C GLN A 316 -12.04 5.71 15.60
N HIS A 317 -13.20 5.82 16.23
CA HIS A 317 -14.17 6.92 16.01
C HIS A 317 -14.71 7.03 14.57
N SER A 318 -14.62 5.97 13.78
CA SER A 318 -15.16 5.95 12.42
C SER A 318 -16.65 5.58 12.35
N GLY A 319 -17.20 5.01 13.42
CA GLY A 319 -18.53 4.37 13.39
C GLY A 319 -18.56 3.01 12.68
N LEU A 320 -17.40 2.51 12.16
CA LEU A 320 -17.32 1.26 11.40
C LEU A 320 -16.95 0.03 12.25
N LEU A 321 -16.50 0.25 13.51
CA LEU A 321 -16.10 -0.85 14.39
C LEU A 321 -17.33 -1.61 14.87
N GLY A 322 -17.25 -2.94 14.79
CA GLY A 322 -18.28 -3.84 15.31
C GLY A 322 -17.72 -5.24 15.52
N THR A 323 -18.59 -6.20 15.76
CA THR A 323 -18.23 -7.55 16.17
C THR A 323 -18.59 -8.60 15.12
N THR A 324 -18.12 -9.82 15.31
CA THR A 324 -18.55 -10.97 14.51
C THR A 324 -20.06 -11.28 14.70
N ARG A 325 -20.68 -10.78 15.76
CA ARG A 325 -22.14 -10.84 15.91
C ARG A 325 -22.84 -9.91 14.90
N ASP A 326 -22.29 -8.71 14.67
CA ASP A 326 -22.81 -7.79 13.68
C ASP A 326 -22.66 -8.34 12.26
N LEU A 327 -21.56 -9.08 12.00
CA LEU A 327 -21.38 -9.83 10.75
C LEU A 327 -22.50 -10.87 10.55
N ILE A 328 -22.80 -11.70 11.57
CA ILE A 328 -23.83 -12.73 11.49
C ILE A 328 -25.21 -12.11 11.29
N ASP A 329 -25.46 -10.97 11.90
CA ASP A 329 -26.73 -10.23 11.77
C ASP A 329 -26.75 -9.32 10.52
N ALA A 330 -25.70 -9.34 9.67
CA ALA A 330 -25.51 -8.49 8.48
C ALA A 330 -25.68 -6.99 8.77
N ARG A 331 -25.20 -6.53 9.92
CA ARG A 331 -25.22 -5.11 10.31
C ARG A 331 -23.93 -4.44 9.85
N PHE A 332 -24.07 -3.57 8.86
CA PHE A 332 -22.97 -2.79 8.28
C PHE A 332 -23.26 -1.30 8.45
N HIS A 333 -22.20 -0.50 8.50
CA HIS A 333 -22.28 0.93 8.83
C HIS A 333 -21.62 1.80 7.78
N HIS A 334 -22.08 3.04 7.67
CA HIS A 334 -21.36 4.10 6.96
C HIS A 334 -20.49 4.88 7.97
N PRO A 335 -19.34 5.40 7.55
CA PRO A 335 -18.47 6.12 8.46
C PRO A 335 -19.04 7.46 8.88
N ASP A 336 -18.61 7.93 10.07
CA ASP A 336 -18.95 9.23 10.58
C ASP A 336 -18.33 10.35 9.72
N ALA A 337 -19.08 11.44 9.47
CA ALA A 337 -18.64 12.56 8.65
C ALA A 337 -17.38 13.24 9.19
N ALA A 338 -17.24 13.35 10.52
CA ALA A 338 -16.04 13.89 11.14
C ALA A 338 -14.80 13.03 10.89
N TRP A 339 -14.96 11.70 10.91
CA TRP A 339 -13.89 10.79 10.57
C TRP A 339 -13.50 10.90 9.10
N LEU A 340 -14.46 10.98 8.19
CA LEU A 340 -14.21 11.14 6.75
C LEU A 340 -13.39 12.41 6.47
N ALA A 341 -13.76 13.54 7.07
CA ALA A 341 -13.08 14.81 6.87
C ALA A 341 -11.61 14.78 7.31
N ASP A 342 -11.29 13.98 8.33
CA ASP A 342 -9.93 13.86 8.88
C ASP A 342 -9.12 12.71 8.23
N ASN A 343 -9.81 11.72 7.62
CA ASN A 343 -9.20 10.50 7.10
C ASN A 343 -9.58 10.26 5.62
N TYR A 344 -8.64 10.45 4.71
CA TYR A 344 -8.64 10.02 3.30
C TYR A 344 -9.68 10.65 2.35
N PHE A 345 -10.67 11.42 2.84
CA PHE A 345 -11.75 11.99 2.03
C PHE A 345 -11.78 13.52 2.09
N HIS A 346 -10.62 14.16 2.22
CA HIS A 346 -10.48 15.60 2.12
C HIS A 346 -10.70 16.09 0.68
N ASP A 347 -11.00 17.37 0.52
CA ASP A 347 -11.19 17.96 -0.80
C ASP A 347 -9.88 17.93 -1.61
N PRO A 348 -9.89 17.51 -2.89
CA PRO A 348 -8.71 17.53 -3.76
C PRO A 348 -8.04 18.89 -3.92
N SER A 349 -8.78 20.00 -3.70
CA SER A 349 -8.20 21.35 -3.69
C SER A 349 -7.19 21.58 -2.56
N GLU A 350 -7.19 20.73 -1.53
CA GLU A 350 -6.21 20.75 -0.44
C GLU A 350 -4.91 20.02 -0.77
N ASN A 351 -4.82 19.34 -1.93
CA ASN A 351 -3.61 18.65 -2.35
C ASN A 351 -2.47 19.64 -2.59
N THR A 352 -1.33 19.39 -1.93
CA THR A 352 -0.15 20.30 -1.99
C THR A 352 1.05 19.68 -2.70
N TRP A 353 1.07 18.37 -2.89
CA TRP A 353 2.24 17.62 -3.35
C TRP A 353 2.75 18.04 -4.75
N ILE A 354 1.87 18.36 -5.71
CA ILE A 354 2.27 18.83 -7.04
C ILE A 354 2.91 20.21 -6.97
N ALA A 355 2.26 21.17 -6.31
CA ALA A 355 2.79 22.52 -6.14
C ALA A 355 4.17 22.51 -5.46
N ARG A 356 4.37 21.60 -4.49
CA ARG A 356 5.66 21.42 -3.85
C ARG A 356 6.72 20.86 -4.81
N ILE A 357 6.38 19.88 -5.64
CA ILE A 357 7.29 19.35 -6.66
C ILE A 357 7.69 20.45 -7.65
N GLU A 358 6.73 21.24 -8.14
CA GLU A 358 6.99 22.36 -9.06
C GLU A 358 7.94 23.38 -8.46
N SER A 359 7.73 23.78 -7.21
CA SER A 359 8.64 24.66 -6.46
C SER A 359 10.06 24.08 -6.36
N LEU A 360 10.19 22.78 -6.14
CA LEU A 360 11.49 22.10 -6.08
C LEU A 360 12.16 21.99 -7.46
N LEU A 361 11.39 21.86 -8.54
CA LEU A 361 11.91 21.89 -9.91
C LEU A 361 12.48 23.29 -10.27
N GLU A 362 11.83 24.36 -9.83
CA GLU A 362 12.34 25.72 -9.96
C GLU A 362 13.64 25.92 -9.17
N LEU A 363 13.67 25.46 -7.91
CA LEU A 363 14.87 25.51 -7.07
C LEU A 363 16.02 24.73 -7.72
N ARG A 364 15.75 23.52 -8.24
CA ARG A 364 16.72 22.71 -8.97
C ARG A 364 17.33 23.47 -10.16
N GLY A 365 16.51 24.20 -10.91
CA GLY A 365 16.95 24.99 -12.06
C GLY A 365 17.77 26.21 -11.70
N SER A 366 17.69 26.75 -10.49
CA SER A 366 18.36 27.97 -10.04
C SER A 366 19.61 27.69 -9.20
N THR A 367 19.48 26.94 -8.11
CA THR A 367 20.55 26.72 -7.12
C THR A 367 20.95 25.24 -6.98
N GLY A 368 20.23 24.33 -7.63
CA GLY A 368 20.36 22.89 -7.42
C GLY A 368 19.67 22.40 -6.15
N LEU A 369 19.53 21.08 -6.04
CA LEU A 369 18.98 20.43 -4.86
C LEU A 369 20.09 19.91 -3.93
N PRO A 370 19.88 19.86 -2.61
CA PRO A 370 20.83 19.30 -1.67
C PRO A 370 21.22 17.87 -2.03
N SER A 371 22.50 17.51 -1.91
CA SER A 371 22.94 16.13 -2.10
C SER A 371 22.75 15.30 -0.83
N TYR A 372 22.44 14.02 -0.99
CA TYR A 372 22.29 13.06 0.13
C TYR A 372 23.54 12.18 0.31
N SER A 373 24.72 12.73 0.12
CA SER A 373 26.02 12.01 0.10
C SER A 373 26.35 11.27 1.42
N GLU A 374 25.77 11.66 2.53
CA GLU A 374 26.08 11.08 3.85
C GLU A 374 25.61 9.62 4.00
N MET A 375 24.69 9.16 3.18
CA MET A 375 24.13 7.80 3.28
C MET A 375 25.14 6.70 2.91
N SER A 376 26.22 7.02 2.20
CA SER A 376 27.17 6.03 1.67
C SER A 376 28.53 6.00 2.37
N ARG A 377 28.83 6.94 3.29
CA ARG A 377 30.19 7.11 3.83
C ARG A 377 30.66 6.03 4.80
N SER A 378 29.75 5.45 5.59
CA SER A 378 30.12 4.43 6.57
C SER A 378 30.13 3.02 5.95
N TRP A 379 31.08 2.16 6.38
CA TRP A 379 31.14 0.76 5.98
C TRP A 379 29.81 0.02 6.25
N LEU A 380 29.22 0.23 7.44
CA LEU A 380 27.93 -0.35 7.80
C LEU A 380 26.81 0.06 6.84
N ASN A 381 26.78 1.32 6.43
CA ASN A 381 25.79 1.79 5.46
C ASN A 381 26.00 1.18 4.08
N ARG A 382 27.25 0.99 3.64
CA ARG A 382 27.54 0.30 2.37
C ARG A 382 27.04 -1.14 2.39
N MET A 383 27.27 -1.88 3.49
CA MET A 383 26.78 -3.25 3.67
C MET A 383 25.25 -3.31 3.64
N ARG A 384 24.58 -2.36 4.32
CA ARG A 384 23.12 -2.25 4.32
C ARG A 384 22.56 -1.95 2.93
N LEU A 385 23.21 -1.08 2.17
CA LEU A 385 22.82 -0.77 0.79
C LEU A 385 22.97 -1.99 -0.14
N LEU A 386 24.00 -2.79 0.02
CA LEU A 386 24.16 -4.05 -0.71
C LEU A 386 23.00 -5.00 -0.40
N PHE A 387 22.66 -5.15 0.88
CA PHE A 387 21.51 -5.95 1.29
C PHE A 387 20.20 -5.42 0.70
N TYR A 388 19.94 -4.10 0.79
CA TYR A 388 18.74 -3.49 0.24
C TYR A 388 18.63 -3.68 -1.28
N ARG A 389 19.74 -3.57 -2.00
CA ARG A 389 19.78 -3.84 -3.45
C ARG A 389 19.47 -5.30 -3.77
N HIS A 390 19.98 -6.22 -2.96
CA HIS A 390 19.68 -7.65 -3.12
C HIS A 390 18.20 -7.97 -2.87
N VAL A 391 17.59 -7.35 -1.87
CA VAL A 391 16.16 -7.53 -1.58
C VAL A 391 15.27 -6.85 -2.63
N ALA A 392 15.70 -5.69 -3.12
CA ALA A 392 14.96 -4.87 -4.07
C ALA A 392 14.99 -5.40 -5.51
N PHE A 393 16.06 -6.12 -5.87
CA PHE A 393 16.27 -6.61 -7.22
C PHE A 393 16.67 -8.09 -7.16
N ALA A 394 16.00 -8.93 -7.93
CA ALA A 394 16.41 -10.32 -8.08
C ALA A 394 17.84 -10.40 -8.63
N PRO A 395 18.66 -11.38 -8.17
CA PRO A 395 19.98 -11.59 -8.73
C PRO A 395 19.87 -11.90 -10.23
N GLU A 396 20.73 -11.26 -11.04
CA GLU A 396 20.82 -11.57 -12.46
C GLU A 396 21.28 -13.02 -12.63
N ARG A 397 20.51 -13.85 -13.31
CA ARG A 397 20.83 -15.25 -13.57
C ARG A 397 22.18 -15.33 -14.30
N GLY A 398 23.12 -16.11 -13.74
CA GLY A 398 24.39 -16.46 -14.40
C GLY A 398 25.60 -15.63 -14.04
N THR A 399 25.56 -14.76 -13.03
CA THR A 399 26.76 -14.04 -12.55
C THR A 399 27.46 -14.84 -11.44
N GLN A 400 28.77 -15.08 -11.57
CA GLN A 400 29.66 -15.67 -10.53
C GLN A 400 29.72 -14.85 -9.21
N ARG A 401 29.02 -13.72 -9.14
CA ARG A 401 28.92 -12.87 -7.94
C ARG A 401 28.22 -13.55 -6.76
N ASP A 402 27.37 -14.56 -7.00
CA ASP A 402 26.59 -15.25 -5.96
C ASP A 402 27.46 -15.87 -4.85
N LEU A 403 28.65 -16.33 -5.15
CA LEU A 403 29.55 -17.00 -4.18
C LEU A 403 30.22 -16.02 -3.20
N PHE A 404 30.51 -14.78 -3.64
CA PHE A 404 31.13 -13.74 -2.81
C PHE A 404 30.11 -12.89 -2.06
N GLU A 405 28.88 -12.78 -2.56
CA GLU A 405 27.82 -11.99 -1.94
C GLU A 405 27.13 -12.74 -0.79
N ARG A 406 27.09 -14.06 -0.79
CA ARG A 406 26.46 -14.89 0.26
C ARG A 406 26.93 -14.60 1.69
N PRO A 407 28.24 -14.55 2.01
CA PRO A 407 28.69 -14.24 3.35
C PRO A 407 28.40 -12.78 3.75
N VAL A 408 28.48 -11.85 2.80
CA VAL A 408 28.15 -10.44 2.99
C VAL A 408 26.67 -10.26 3.29
N LEU A 409 25.80 -10.99 2.57
CA LEU A 409 24.36 -11.01 2.78
C LEU A 409 23.99 -11.64 4.12
N ALA A 410 24.69 -12.70 4.55
CA ALA A 410 24.50 -13.33 5.85
C ALA A 410 24.81 -12.36 7.01
N ILE A 411 25.91 -11.60 6.90
CA ILE A 411 26.27 -10.56 7.87
C ILE A 411 25.25 -9.41 7.85
N ALA A 412 24.84 -8.96 6.68
CA ALA A 412 23.84 -7.90 6.55
C ALA A 412 22.46 -8.33 7.07
N HIS A 413 22.08 -9.59 6.87
CA HIS A 413 20.89 -10.20 7.45
C HIS A 413 20.96 -10.24 8.98
N TRP A 414 22.11 -10.65 9.53
CA TRP A 414 22.33 -10.69 10.99
C TRP A 414 22.27 -9.29 11.61
N ILE A 415 22.94 -8.29 11.01
CA ILE A 415 22.90 -6.87 11.44
C ILE A 415 21.46 -6.34 11.43
N ASN A 416 20.72 -6.63 10.36
CA ASN A 416 19.35 -6.15 10.21
C ASN A 416 18.42 -6.83 11.22
N ARG A 417 18.58 -8.13 11.47
CA ARG A 417 17.81 -8.90 12.46
C ARG A 417 18.05 -8.39 13.87
N ARG A 418 19.30 -8.14 14.27
CA ARG A 418 19.64 -7.59 15.60
C ARG A 418 19.04 -6.21 15.85
N ARG A 419 18.96 -5.38 14.81
CA ARG A 419 18.31 -4.08 14.90
C ARG A 419 16.78 -4.21 15.02
N TRP A 420 16.18 -5.17 14.36
CA TRP A 420 14.77 -5.50 14.51
C TRP A 420 14.47 -5.97 15.94
N GLU A 421 15.29 -6.85 16.49
CA GLU A 421 15.17 -7.30 17.87
C GLU A 421 15.30 -6.14 18.86
N ALA A 422 16.24 -5.22 18.66
CA ALA A 422 16.42 -4.02 19.48
C ALA A 422 15.22 -3.06 19.38
N LEU A 423 14.65 -2.85 18.21
CA LEU A 423 13.45 -2.01 18.01
C LEU A 423 12.19 -2.65 18.61
N HIS A 424 12.10 -3.96 18.63
CA HIS A 424 11.01 -4.70 19.29
C HIS A 424 11.16 -4.71 20.82
N LEU A 425 12.39 -4.70 21.36
CA LEU A 425 12.64 -4.53 22.79
C LEU A 425 12.23 -3.14 23.28
N VAL A 426 12.47 -2.08 22.51
CA VAL A 426 11.98 -0.73 22.80
C VAL A 426 10.45 -0.66 22.82
N ARG A 427 9.74 -1.49 22.02
CA ARG A 427 8.27 -1.62 22.07
C ARG A 427 7.75 -2.26 23.37
N ARG A 428 8.54 -3.17 24.01
CA ARG A 428 8.13 -3.84 25.27
C ARG A 428 8.41 -3.03 26.54
N VAL A 429 9.24 -2.01 26.46
CA VAL A 429 9.63 -1.15 27.61
C VAL A 429 8.85 0.17 27.63
N GLY A 430 8.06 0.45 26.61
CA GLY A 430 7.26 1.67 26.46
C GLY A 430 5.74 1.49 26.64
N ASN A 431 5.30 0.35 27.22
CA ASN A 431 3.93 0.12 27.68
C ASN A 431 3.89 0.07 29.20
#